data_86d7c31dfbae01277c40031d66143a3d
#
_entry.id   86d7c31dfbae01277c40031d66143a3d
#
_cell.length_a   1.000
_cell.length_b   1.000
_cell.length_c   1.000
_cell.angle_alpha   90.00
_cell.angle_beta   90.00
_cell.angle_gamma   90.00
#
_symmetry.space_group_name_H-M   'P 1'
#
loop_
_entity.id
_entity.type
_entity.pdbx_description
1 polymer ?
#
loop_
_entity_poly.entity_id
_entity_poly.type
_entity_poly.pdbx_seq_one_letter_code
_entity_poly.pdbx_strand_id
1 'polypeptide(L)'
;MKVGFSILREVMVEGYRPSIARLYDAEDGTQHFTHFADGKCVLIFMAEGNPLMAKATGEGIAQVVARYPQCRRVDSKLIETWFNHLNWGPEKVAAERVQILKTGNMGFTTEVSGSWSYIHQIYENVIHRIRTEFPHADDITMLGGHSSHSYINGTNMYFVYDYNVVDCKPEEEIDKYHNPLNKIICEETI
;
A
#
# COMPACT_ATOMS: atom_id res chain seq x y z
N MET A 1 6.67 -7.89 -2.84
CA MET A 1 5.88 -7.14 -3.84
C MET A 1 5.82 -7.81 -5.21
N LYS A 2 6.91 -8.23 -5.84
CA LYS A 2 6.93 -8.78 -7.21
C LYS A 2 5.87 -9.86 -7.49
N VAL A 3 5.78 -10.86 -6.64
CA VAL A 3 4.77 -11.93 -6.75
C VAL A 3 3.34 -11.40 -6.64
N GLY A 4 3.10 -10.46 -5.72
CA GLY A 4 1.79 -9.83 -5.57
C GLY A 4 1.36 -9.07 -6.82
N PHE A 5 2.26 -8.30 -7.44
CA PHE A 5 1.99 -7.64 -8.73
C PHE A 5 1.71 -8.64 -9.86
N SER A 6 2.44 -9.77 -9.90
CA SER A 6 2.17 -10.82 -10.89
C SER A 6 0.76 -11.40 -10.74
N ILE A 7 0.33 -11.68 -9.51
CA ILE A 7 -1.01 -12.17 -9.22
C ILE A 7 -2.09 -11.15 -9.59
N LEU A 8 -1.92 -9.88 -9.18
CA LEU A 8 -2.84 -8.80 -9.55
C LEU A 8 -2.99 -8.70 -11.07
N ARG A 9 -1.86 -8.70 -11.79
CA ARG A 9 -1.86 -8.66 -13.26
C ARG A 9 -2.63 -9.84 -13.85
N GLU A 10 -2.37 -11.07 -13.43
CA GLU A 10 -3.06 -12.25 -13.96
C GLU A 10 -4.56 -12.18 -13.70
N VAL A 11 -4.99 -11.83 -12.49
CA VAL A 11 -6.40 -11.63 -12.13
C VAL A 11 -7.06 -10.62 -13.07
N MET A 12 -6.42 -9.48 -13.35
CA MET A 12 -6.99 -8.46 -14.24
C MET A 12 -7.02 -8.92 -15.71
N VAL A 13 -5.96 -9.57 -16.19
CA VAL A 13 -5.84 -10.03 -17.59
C VAL A 13 -6.80 -11.18 -17.88
N GLU A 14 -7.02 -12.09 -16.94
CA GLU A 14 -8.01 -13.17 -17.07
C GLU A 14 -9.46 -12.69 -16.98
N GLY A 15 -9.67 -11.39 -16.73
CA GLY A 15 -10.99 -10.76 -16.78
C GLY A 15 -11.75 -10.78 -15.47
N TYR A 16 -11.17 -11.27 -14.37
CA TYR A 16 -11.79 -11.17 -13.05
C TYR A 16 -11.88 -9.71 -12.60
N ARG A 17 -12.99 -9.37 -11.94
CA ARG A 17 -13.27 -8.00 -11.48
C ARG A 17 -13.65 -8.05 -10.00
N PRO A 18 -12.69 -8.23 -9.09
CA PRO A 18 -12.96 -8.11 -7.66
C PRO A 18 -13.38 -6.68 -7.31
N SER A 19 -14.23 -6.53 -6.32
CA SER A 19 -14.65 -5.23 -5.77
C SER A 19 -13.51 -4.56 -4.99
N ILE A 20 -12.64 -5.39 -4.39
CA ILE A 20 -11.38 -4.97 -3.77
C ILE A 20 -10.26 -5.87 -4.29
N ALA A 21 -9.17 -5.23 -4.70
CA ALA A 21 -7.90 -5.85 -4.99
C ALA A 21 -6.80 -4.96 -4.39
N ARG A 22 -6.21 -5.37 -3.26
CA ARG A 22 -5.18 -4.59 -2.56
C ARG A 22 -3.96 -5.44 -2.29
N LEU A 23 -2.80 -4.88 -2.55
CA LEU A 23 -1.50 -5.48 -2.26
C LEU A 23 -0.71 -4.54 -1.35
N TYR A 24 -0.46 -4.96 -0.13
CA TYR A 24 0.39 -4.28 0.84
C TYR A 24 1.78 -4.89 0.83
N ASP A 25 2.81 -4.07 0.93
CA ASP A 25 4.15 -4.56 1.22
C ASP A 25 4.28 -5.02 2.68
N ALA A 26 5.47 -5.45 3.09
CA ALA A 26 5.67 -5.97 4.44
C ALA A 26 5.59 -4.89 5.53
N GLU A 27 6.04 -3.69 5.20
CA GLU A 27 6.08 -2.56 6.15
C GLU A 27 4.67 -2.02 6.40
N ASP A 28 3.97 -1.61 5.33
CA ASP A 28 2.59 -1.11 5.42
C ASP A 28 1.62 -2.22 5.86
N GLY A 29 1.83 -3.45 5.40
CA GLY A 29 1.07 -4.62 5.83
C GLY A 29 1.19 -4.89 7.33
N THR A 30 2.33 -4.66 7.92
CA THR A 30 2.54 -4.80 9.37
C THR A 30 1.73 -3.77 10.15
N GLN A 31 1.59 -2.54 9.67
CA GLN A 31 0.76 -1.53 10.33
C GLN A 31 -0.72 -1.95 10.43
N HIS A 32 -1.23 -2.62 9.41
CA HIS A 32 -2.65 -3.00 9.33
C HIS A 32 -2.95 -4.41 9.83
N PHE A 33 -2.01 -5.34 9.72
CA PHE A 33 -2.22 -6.78 9.87
C PHE A 33 -1.19 -7.44 10.80
N THR A 34 -0.78 -6.76 11.87
CA THR A 34 0.20 -7.24 12.86
C THR A 34 -0.05 -8.66 13.36
N HIS A 35 -1.34 -9.04 13.47
CA HIS A 35 -1.75 -10.31 14.04
C HIS A 35 -1.59 -11.52 13.10
N PHE A 36 -1.26 -11.30 11.79
CA PHE A 36 -1.05 -12.42 10.86
C PHE A 36 -0.05 -12.16 9.71
N ALA A 37 0.30 -10.91 9.43
CA ALA A 37 1.18 -10.58 8.30
C ALA A 37 2.62 -11.07 8.50
N ASP A 38 3.11 -11.00 9.75
CA ASP A 38 4.42 -11.55 10.15
C ASP A 38 5.56 -11.09 9.21
N GLY A 39 5.60 -9.78 8.92
CA GLY A 39 6.60 -9.18 8.04
C GLY A 39 6.50 -9.60 6.56
N LYS A 40 5.34 -10.07 6.11
CA LYS A 40 5.09 -10.47 4.72
C LYS A 40 4.12 -9.51 4.02
N CYS A 41 4.23 -9.47 2.69
CA CYS A 41 3.22 -8.80 1.87
C CYS A 41 1.84 -9.45 2.06
N VAL A 42 0.80 -8.61 2.07
CA VAL A 42 -0.59 -9.05 2.21
C VAL A 42 -1.36 -8.70 0.94
N LEU A 43 -2.04 -9.70 0.36
CA LEU A 43 -2.88 -9.54 -0.83
C LEU A 43 -4.32 -9.84 -0.46
N ILE A 44 -5.22 -8.88 -0.71
CA ILE A 44 -6.63 -8.96 -0.36
C ILE A 44 -7.46 -8.87 -1.63
N PHE A 45 -8.39 -9.82 -1.77
CA PHE A 45 -9.44 -9.77 -2.78
C PHE A 45 -10.81 -9.89 -2.14
N MET A 46 -11.77 -9.11 -2.64
CA MET A 46 -13.17 -9.23 -2.30
C MET A 46 -14.01 -9.22 -3.57
N ALA A 47 -15.01 -10.08 -3.63
CA ALA A 47 -15.97 -10.12 -4.73
C ALA A 47 -17.38 -9.90 -4.17
N GLU A 48 -18.10 -8.96 -4.74
CA GLU A 48 -19.46 -8.57 -4.35
C GLU A 48 -20.42 -8.61 -5.55
N GLY A 49 -21.71 -8.49 -5.25
CA GLY A 49 -22.79 -8.37 -6.21
C GLY A 49 -23.60 -9.64 -6.39
N ASN A 50 -23.97 -9.98 -7.62
CA ASN A 50 -24.75 -11.19 -7.89
C ASN A 50 -24.03 -12.43 -7.36
N PRO A 51 -24.70 -13.30 -6.57
CA PRO A 51 -24.04 -14.45 -5.92
C PRO A 51 -23.29 -15.38 -6.87
N LEU A 52 -23.81 -15.62 -8.07
CA LEU A 52 -23.16 -16.46 -9.07
C LEU A 52 -21.86 -15.81 -9.58
N MET A 53 -21.91 -14.51 -9.86
CA MET A 53 -20.75 -13.76 -10.34
C MET A 53 -19.69 -13.62 -9.24
N ALA A 54 -20.10 -13.28 -8.03
CA ALA A 54 -19.18 -13.15 -6.89
C ALA A 54 -18.48 -14.49 -6.59
N LYS A 55 -19.23 -15.59 -6.61
CA LYS A 55 -18.67 -16.94 -6.45
C LYS A 55 -17.69 -17.27 -7.57
N ALA A 56 -18.07 -17.10 -8.83
CA ALA A 56 -17.21 -17.38 -9.97
C ALA A 56 -15.91 -16.55 -9.94
N THR A 57 -16.02 -15.26 -9.61
CA THR A 57 -14.85 -14.37 -9.44
C THR A 57 -13.94 -14.87 -8.33
N GLY A 58 -14.48 -15.18 -7.16
CA GLY A 58 -13.70 -15.69 -6.03
C GLY A 58 -13.00 -17.02 -6.32
N GLU A 59 -13.70 -17.96 -6.96
CA GLU A 59 -13.12 -19.25 -7.37
C GLU A 59 -12.03 -19.08 -8.43
N GLY A 60 -12.24 -18.21 -9.41
CA GLY A 60 -11.23 -17.93 -10.44
C GLY A 60 -9.97 -17.27 -9.85
N ILE A 61 -10.14 -16.27 -8.98
CA ILE A 61 -9.00 -15.66 -8.27
C ILE A 61 -8.24 -16.71 -7.44
N ALA A 62 -8.96 -17.61 -6.75
CA ALA A 62 -8.32 -18.69 -5.99
C ALA A 62 -7.49 -19.62 -6.89
N GLN A 63 -7.96 -19.91 -8.11
CA GLN A 63 -7.20 -20.68 -9.10
C GLN A 63 -5.94 -19.95 -9.57
N VAL A 64 -6.02 -18.62 -9.81
CA VAL A 64 -4.83 -17.82 -10.13
C VAL A 64 -3.82 -17.90 -8.99
N VAL A 65 -4.25 -17.64 -7.75
CA VAL A 65 -3.35 -17.65 -6.58
C VAL A 65 -2.72 -19.03 -6.35
N ALA A 66 -3.43 -20.10 -6.65
CA ALA A 66 -2.91 -21.48 -6.50
C ALA A 66 -1.69 -21.80 -7.40
N ARG A 67 -1.44 -20.99 -8.45
CA ARG A 67 -0.24 -21.11 -9.29
C ARG A 67 1.03 -20.60 -8.60
N TYR A 68 0.88 -19.96 -7.45
CA TYR A 68 1.96 -19.31 -6.68
C TYR A 68 2.16 -20.01 -5.34
N PRO A 69 2.97 -21.09 -5.27
CA PRO A 69 3.10 -21.95 -4.09
C PRO A 69 3.71 -21.25 -2.86
N GLN A 70 4.34 -20.08 -3.06
CA GLN A 70 4.86 -19.24 -1.98
C GLN A 70 3.75 -18.43 -1.28
N CYS A 71 2.53 -18.39 -1.81
CA CYS A 71 1.40 -17.73 -1.19
C CYS A 71 0.67 -18.67 -0.23
N ARG A 72 0.26 -18.13 0.91
CA ARG A 72 -0.58 -18.84 1.88
C ARG A 72 -1.91 -18.11 2.00
N ARG A 73 -3.00 -18.84 1.82
CA ARG A 73 -4.34 -18.31 2.12
C ARG A 73 -4.54 -18.29 3.63
N VAL A 74 -5.09 -17.20 4.13
CA VAL A 74 -5.51 -17.03 5.52
C VAL A 74 -7.03 -16.92 5.62
N ASP A 75 -7.59 -17.05 6.83
CA ASP A 75 -9.02 -16.90 7.06
C ASP A 75 -9.45 -15.44 6.76
N SER A 76 -10.51 -15.28 5.99
CA SER A 76 -11.06 -13.98 5.64
C SER A 76 -11.53 -13.16 6.84
N LYS A 77 -11.88 -13.81 7.94
CA LYS A 77 -12.23 -13.13 9.21
C LYS A 77 -11.11 -12.25 9.75
N LEU A 78 -9.85 -12.55 9.42
CA LEU A 78 -8.71 -11.78 9.86
C LEU A 78 -8.68 -10.36 9.30
N ILE A 79 -9.39 -10.08 8.22
CA ILE A 79 -9.46 -8.74 7.62
C ILE A 79 -10.75 -7.97 8.00
N GLU A 80 -11.66 -8.54 8.78
CA GLU A 80 -12.92 -7.88 9.14
C GLU A 80 -12.68 -6.57 9.90
N THR A 81 -11.75 -6.56 10.85
CA THR A 81 -11.40 -5.35 11.59
C THR A 81 -10.88 -4.26 10.68
N TRP A 82 -9.96 -4.60 9.77
CA TRP A 82 -9.45 -3.67 8.77
C TRP A 82 -10.58 -3.13 7.88
N PHE A 83 -11.44 -4.00 7.37
CA PHE A 83 -12.55 -3.63 6.51
C PHE A 83 -13.51 -2.65 7.19
N ASN A 84 -13.85 -2.91 8.45
CA ASN A 84 -14.73 -2.04 9.25
C ASN A 84 -14.10 -0.67 9.58
N HIS A 85 -12.78 -0.54 9.47
CA HIS A 85 -12.04 0.70 9.76
C HIS A 85 -11.49 1.40 8.51
N LEU A 86 -11.91 1.00 7.31
CA LEU A 86 -11.47 1.64 6.05
C LEU A 86 -11.86 3.12 5.95
N ASN A 87 -13.00 3.48 6.54
CA ASN A 87 -13.53 4.85 6.47
C ASN A 87 -13.08 5.67 7.68
N TRP A 88 -12.62 6.87 7.39
CA TRP A 88 -12.24 7.86 8.40
C TRP A 88 -13.44 8.71 8.78
N GLY A 89 -13.84 8.66 10.06
CA GLY A 89 -14.82 9.57 10.62
C GLY A 89 -14.18 10.81 11.26
N PRO A 90 -14.99 11.85 11.55
CA PRO A 90 -14.49 13.09 12.18
C PRO A 90 -13.74 12.88 13.50
N GLU A 91 -14.17 11.90 14.29
CA GLU A 91 -13.54 11.56 15.58
C GLU A 91 -12.12 11.02 15.39
N LYS A 92 -11.92 10.14 14.39
CA LYS A 92 -10.60 9.59 14.07
C LYS A 92 -9.64 10.67 13.58
N VAL A 93 -10.12 11.58 12.72
CA VAL A 93 -9.36 12.72 12.24
C VAL A 93 -8.96 13.65 13.39
N ALA A 94 -9.87 13.92 14.32
CA ALA A 94 -9.59 14.76 15.50
C ALA A 94 -8.53 14.10 16.42
N ALA A 95 -8.64 12.79 16.66
CA ALA A 95 -7.67 12.04 17.46
C ALA A 95 -6.28 12.03 16.82
N GLU A 96 -6.18 11.86 15.50
CA GLU A 96 -4.93 11.92 14.76
C GLU A 96 -4.25 13.28 14.88
N ARG A 97 -5.00 14.38 14.71
CA ARG A 97 -4.47 15.74 14.90
C ARG A 97 -3.85 15.94 16.28
N VAL A 98 -4.53 15.46 17.33
CA VAL A 98 -3.99 15.52 18.69
C VAL A 98 -2.70 14.71 18.81
N GLN A 99 -2.65 13.55 18.18
CA GLN A 99 -1.45 12.70 18.19
C GLN A 99 -0.28 13.36 17.47
N ILE A 100 -0.50 13.93 16.29
CA ILE A 100 0.52 14.67 15.51
C ILE A 100 1.10 15.80 16.35
N LEU A 101 0.24 16.65 16.95
CA LEU A 101 0.67 17.75 17.78
C LEU A 101 1.47 17.32 19.02
N LYS A 102 1.18 16.14 19.54
CA LYS A 102 1.86 15.58 20.72
C LYS A 102 3.21 14.96 20.39
N THR A 103 3.33 14.29 19.26
CA THR A 103 4.50 13.46 18.93
C THR A 103 5.43 14.12 17.91
N GLY A 104 4.93 15.08 17.10
CA GLY A 104 5.65 15.58 15.94
C GLY A 104 5.80 14.57 14.82
N ASN A 105 5.12 13.40 14.90
CA ASN A 105 5.13 12.39 13.84
C ASN A 105 4.05 12.71 12.82
N MET A 106 4.45 12.81 11.56
CA MET A 106 3.58 13.13 10.42
C MET A 106 3.54 11.96 9.45
N GLY A 107 2.34 11.64 8.95
CA GLY A 107 2.14 10.61 7.95
C GLY A 107 1.58 11.16 6.65
N PHE A 108 2.13 10.73 5.52
CA PHE A 108 1.67 11.11 4.18
C PHE A 108 1.63 9.93 3.23
N THR A 109 0.88 10.13 2.15
CA THR A 109 0.86 9.20 1.03
C THR A 109 1.06 9.96 -0.28
N THR A 110 1.84 9.36 -1.19
CA THR A 110 1.97 9.83 -2.56
C THR A 110 1.61 8.71 -3.51
N GLU A 111 0.64 8.96 -4.36
CA GLU A 111 0.15 7.96 -5.32
C GLU A 111 0.76 8.19 -6.70
N VAL A 112 1.24 7.12 -7.31
CA VAL A 112 1.68 7.06 -8.69
C VAL A 112 1.04 5.87 -9.39
N SER A 113 1.13 5.82 -10.73
CA SER A 113 0.63 4.69 -11.51
C SER A 113 1.69 4.27 -12.53
N GLY A 114 1.74 2.96 -12.78
CA GLY A 114 2.66 2.41 -13.76
C GLY A 114 2.10 1.17 -14.46
N SER A 115 2.65 0.87 -15.62
CA SER A 115 2.35 -0.38 -16.31
C SER A 115 2.89 -1.58 -15.52
N TRP A 116 2.31 -2.76 -15.74
CA TRP A 116 2.79 -4.00 -15.10
C TRP A 116 4.26 -4.32 -15.35
N SER A 117 4.84 -3.77 -16.44
CA SER A 117 6.25 -3.96 -16.76
C SER A 117 7.20 -3.18 -15.87
N TYR A 118 6.75 -2.05 -15.31
CA TYR A 118 7.60 -1.11 -14.60
C TYR A 118 7.23 -0.91 -13.14
N ILE A 119 5.97 -1.14 -12.74
CA ILE A 119 5.51 -0.79 -11.38
C ILE A 119 6.34 -1.42 -10.26
N HIS A 120 6.83 -2.65 -10.46
CA HIS A 120 7.69 -3.29 -9.47
C HIS A 120 9.05 -2.59 -9.34
N GLN A 121 9.64 -2.19 -10.46
CA GLN A 121 10.91 -1.47 -10.46
C GLN A 121 10.76 -0.08 -9.88
N ILE A 122 9.67 0.64 -10.22
CA ILE A 122 9.34 1.93 -9.60
C ILE A 122 9.27 1.78 -8.08
N TYR A 123 8.55 0.77 -7.58
CA TYR A 123 8.45 0.51 -6.15
C TYR A 123 9.82 0.28 -5.51
N GLU A 124 10.65 -0.61 -6.06
CA GLU A 124 11.96 -0.94 -5.50
C GLU A 124 12.92 0.27 -5.52
N ASN A 125 12.94 1.00 -6.62
CA ASN A 125 13.79 2.17 -6.77
C ASN A 125 13.40 3.28 -5.79
N VAL A 126 12.12 3.60 -5.67
CA VAL A 126 11.64 4.64 -4.74
C VAL A 126 12.02 4.30 -3.30
N ILE A 127 11.73 3.07 -2.84
CA ILE A 127 12.08 2.63 -1.48
C ILE A 127 13.60 2.71 -1.26
N HIS A 128 14.38 2.27 -2.23
CA HIS A 128 15.84 2.32 -2.17
C HIS A 128 16.36 3.76 -2.10
N ARG A 129 15.92 4.62 -3.02
CA ARG A 129 16.37 6.01 -3.09
C ARG A 129 15.98 6.82 -1.85
N ILE A 130 14.77 6.66 -1.35
CA ILE A 130 14.37 7.34 -0.11
C ILE A 130 15.30 6.93 1.04
N ARG A 131 15.62 5.65 1.17
CA ARG A 131 16.49 5.17 2.25
C ARG A 131 17.95 5.57 2.11
N THR A 132 18.43 5.84 0.88
CA THR A 132 19.87 6.07 0.61
C THR A 132 20.19 7.50 0.18
N GLU A 133 19.26 8.23 -0.41
CA GLU A 133 19.50 9.55 -0.99
C GLU A 133 18.77 10.67 -0.24
N PHE A 134 17.70 10.35 0.51
CA PHE A 134 16.98 11.36 1.27
C PHE A 134 17.83 11.82 2.47
N PRO A 135 18.14 13.13 2.58
CA PRO A 135 19.07 13.64 3.61
C PRO A 135 18.62 13.39 5.06
N HIS A 136 17.33 13.18 5.28
CA HIS A 136 16.72 13.00 6.59
C HIS A 136 16.10 11.58 6.71
N ALA A 137 16.71 10.57 6.10
CA ALA A 137 16.21 9.19 6.12
C ALA A 137 16.10 8.61 7.55
N ASP A 138 16.96 9.06 8.48
CA ASP A 138 16.93 8.64 9.88
C ASP A 138 15.70 9.16 10.65
N ASP A 139 15.05 10.23 10.16
CA ASP A 139 13.82 10.75 10.75
C ASP A 139 12.58 9.94 10.33
N ILE A 140 12.71 9.08 9.29
CA ILE A 140 11.60 8.26 8.79
C ILE A 140 11.33 7.11 9.74
N THR A 141 10.11 7.05 10.25
CA THR A 141 9.65 6.03 11.19
C THR A 141 8.91 4.87 10.50
N MET A 142 8.37 5.11 9.31
CA MET A 142 7.72 4.12 8.46
C MET A 142 7.92 4.47 6.99
N LEU A 143 8.22 3.50 6.16
CA LEU A 143 8.30 3.64 4.70
C LEU A 143 7.88 2.35 4.04
N GLY A 144 6.71 2.34 3.47
CA GLY A 144 6.15 1.20 2.77
C GLY A 144 5.19 1.62 1.66
N GLY A 145 4.32 0.70 1.27
CA GLY A 145 3.31 1.05 0.30
C GLY A 145 2.36 -0.06 -0.09
N HIS A 146 1.29 0.36 -0.75
CA HIS A 146 0.27 -0.56 -1.24
C HIS A 146 -0.28 -0.15 -2.60
N SER A 147 -0.79 -1.15 -3.32
CA SER A 147 -1.60 -0.96 -4.53
C SER A 147 -3.07 -1.24 -4.21
N SER A 148 -3.98 -0.44 -4.74
CA SER A 148 -5.42 -0.57 -4.52
C SER A 148 -6.28 -0.36 -5.77
N HIS A 149 -5.70 0.06 -6.89
CA HIS A 149 -6.38 0.29 -8.15
C HIS A 149 -5.66 -0.45 -9.27
N SER A 150 -6.21 -1.60 -9.68
CA SER A 150 -5.60 -2.46 -10.68
C SER A 150 -6.43 -2.51 -11.96
N TYR A 151 -5.75 -2.45 -13.10
CA TYR A 151 -6.31 -2.44 -14.45
C TYR A 151 -5.65 -3.49 -15.33
N ILE A 152 -6.13 -3.68 -16.55
CA ILE A 152 -5.55 -4.63 -17.51
C ILE A 152 -4.08 -4.28 -17.85
N ASN A 153 -3.78 -3.00 -17.94
CA ASN A 153 -2.47 -2.49 -18.40
C ASN A 153 -1.51 -2.09 -17.28
N GLY A 154 -1.98 -1.97 -16.04
CA GLY A 154 -1.13 -1.50 -14.94
C GLY A 154 -1.87 -1.39 -13.63
N THR A 155 -1.22 -0.79 -12.66
CA THR A 155 -1.77 -0.55 -11.33
C THR A 155 -1.20 0.74 -10.73
N ASN A 156 -1.85 1.23 -9.68
CA ASN A 156 -1.29 2.30 -8.87
C ASN A 156 -0.32 1.76 -7.79
N MET A 157 0.41 2.67 -7.20
CA MET A 157 1.20 2.45 -6.00
C MET A 157 1.09 3.67 -5.09
N TYR A 158 0.57 3.50 -3.90
CA TYR A 158 0.68 4.44 -2.80
C TYR A 158 2.00 4.21 -2.08
N PHE A 159 2.87 5.20 -2.06
CA PHE A 159 4.00 5.23 -1.13
C PHE A 159 3.51 5.89 0.16
N VAL A 160 3.57 5.13 1.24
CA VAL A 160 3.17 5.56 2.58
C VAL A 160 4.43 5.79 3.39
N TYR A 161 4.55 6.95 4.00
CA TYR A 161 5.72 7.29 4.80
C TYR A 161 5.34 8.17 5.98
N ASP A 162 5.89 7.82 7.14
CA ASP A 162 5.79 8.59 8.37
C ASP A 162 7.18 9.05 8.78
N TYR A 163 7.29 10.27 9.30
CA TYR A 163 8.54 10.82 9.80
C TYR A 163 8.31 11.69 11.03
N ASN A 164 9.34 11.77 11.87
CA ASN A 164 9.38 12.71 12.97
C ASN A 164 9.87 14.07 12.45
N VAL A 165 9.14 15.14 12.78
CA VAL A 165 9.57 16.50 12.47
C VAL A 165 10.62 16.91 13.48
N VAL A 166 11.87 17.01 13.05
CA VAL A 166 13.03 17.32 13.89
C VAL A 166 13.65 18.63 13.47
N ASP A 167 14.00 19.50 14.43
CA ASP A 167 14.77 20.73 14.24
C ASP A 167 14.27 21.64 13.10
N CYS A 168 12.95 21.75 12.92
CA CYS A 168 12.35 22.72 12.01
C CYS A 168 11.01 23.23 12.55
N LYS A 169 10.61 24.39 12.06
CA LYS A 169 9.29 24.94 12.36
C LYS A 169 8.22 24.25 11.52
N PRO A 170 6.94 24.23 11.97
CA PRO A 170 5.87 23.62 11.22
C PRO A 170 5.74 24.10 9.76
N GLU A 171 6.01 25.37 9.51
CA GLU A 171 5.99 25.97 8.17
C GLU A 171 7.16 25.54 7.27
N GLU A 172 8.25 25.03 7.84
CA GLU A 172 9.45 24.57 7.14
C GLU A 172 9.39 23.07 6.83
N GLU A 173 8.47 22.34 7.46
CA GLU A 173 8.33 20.90 7.37
C GLU A 173 8.13 20.43 5.91
N ILE A 174 7.27 21.10 5.15
CA ILE A 174 6.96 20.77 3.76
C ILE A 174 8.23 20.78 2.90
N ASP A 175 9.07 21.78 3.06
CA ASP A 175 10.29 21.93 2.26
C ASP A 175 11.41 20.98 2.72
N LYS A 176 11.43 20.64 4.01
CA LYS A 176 12.44 19.74 4.58
C LYS A 176 12.15 18.25 4.29
N TYR A 177 10.89 17.82 4.36
CA TYR A 177 10.49 16.43 4.27
C TYR A 177 9.61 16.15 3.05
N HIS A 178 8.44 16.74 2.99
CA HIS A 178 7.41 16.38 2.03
C HIS A 178 7.84 16.59 0.58
N ASN A 179 8.34 17.78 0.24
CA ASN A 179 8.74 18.10 -1.13
C ASN A 179 9.91 17.23 -1.64
N PRO A 180 11.00 17.02 -0.87
CA PRO A 180 12.08 16.12 -1.30
C PRO A 180 11.66 14.66 -1.47
N LEU A 181 10.82 14.13 -0.57
CA LEU A 181 10.27 12.77 -0.69
C LEU A 181 9.43 12.63 -1.95
N ASN A 182 8.51 13.55 -2.19
CA ASN A 182 7.69 13.57 -3.41
C ASN A 182 8.54 13.71 -4.68
N LYS A 183 9.60 14.51 -4.63
CA LYS A 183 10.52 14.65 -5.76
C LYS A 183 11.14 13.30 -6.13
N ILE A 184 11.67 12.55 -5.16
CA ILE A 184 12.24 11.21 -5.40
C ILE A 184 11.19 10.28 -6.02
N ILE A 185 9.96 10.27 -5.47
CA ILE A 185 8.88 9.41 -5.96
C ILE A 185 8.51 9.78 -7.40
N CYS A 186 8.36 11.06 -7.72
CA CYS A 186 7.99 11.51 -9.05
C CYS A 186 9.10 11.24 -10.09
N GLU A 187 10.36 11.43 -9.74
CA GLU A 187 11.48 11.17 -10.65
C GLU A 187 11.57 9.71 -11.13
N GLU A 188 11.14 8.75 -10.30
CA GLU A 188 11.13 7.33 -10.69
C GLU A 188 9.92 6.94 -11.56
N THR A 189 8.97 7.84 -11.79
CA THR A 189 7.74 7.56 -12.55
C THR A 189 7.72 8.20 -13.95
N ILE A 190 8.74 8.97 -14.28
CA ILE A 190 8.92 9.61 -15.60
C ILE A 190 9.85 8.75 -16.49
#